data_e0bb3b7162f4cf68a1431f8e3646adfa
#
_entry.id   e0bb3b7162f4cf68a1431f8e3646adfa
#
_cell.length_a   1.000
_cell.length_b   1.000
_cell.length_c   1.000
_cell.angle_alpha   90.00
_cell.angle_beta   90.00
_cell.angle_gamma   90.00
#
_symmetry.space_group_name_H-M   'P 1'
#
loop_
_entity.id
_entity.type
_entity.pdbx_description
1 polymer ?
#
loop_
_entity_poly.entity_id
_entity_poly.type
_entity_poly.pdbx_seq_one_letter_code
_entity_poly.pdbx_strand_id
1 'polypeptide(L)'
;MAGGGLVVAAVAALAVGGGAVWLYSGPGPKAKNGEYTSVVLRRGASVSEIAGALEAGGAIRSSSLFLTAAQVTGAARRLKAGEYEFPNRASLANVLAMVRDGKVVRHQVTVPEGVTSEMVVEILQRSPVLVGDVPTPPEGAVLPETYQVERGEERAAVLQRMMDDRDKVLNALWEQRQAGLPFQTKDEAVTLASIVEKETALASERPRVAALFTNRLRLGMRLDTDPTVIYGITRGRPLGRGLRRSELDTFTPYNTYKITGLPPTPIANPGREALAAVMNPPKTDELYFVADGTGGHVFARTYEEHERNVVQWRRIEREAKASEAAGN
;
A
#
# COMPACT_ATOMS: atom_id res chain seq x y z
N MET A 1 33.73 -65.10 25.40
CA MET A 1 34.06 -64.05 24.39
C MET A 1 32.85 -63.24 23.87
N ALA A 2 31.69 -63.16 24.54
CA ALA A 2 30.49 -62.50 24.09
C ALA A 2 30.38 -61.01 24.56
N GLY A 3 31.21 -60.53 25.53
CA GLY A 3 31.10 -59.18 26.10
C GLY A 3 31.70 -58.07 25.21
N GLY A 4 32.72 -58.38 24.40
CA GLY A 4 33.40 -57.39 23.56
C GLY A 4 32.56 -56.88 22.39
N GLY A 5 31.72 -57.74 21.82
CA GLY A 5 30.86 -57.39 20.68
C GLY A 5 29.73 -56.40 21.05
N LEU A 6 29.16 -56.53 22.23
CA LEU A 6 28.10 -55.65 22.74
C LEU A 6 28.64 -54.24 23.06
N VAL A 7 29.83 -54.11 23.58
CA VAL A 7 30.47 -52.81 23.86
C VAL A 7 30.81 -52.08 22.55
N VAL A 8 31.37 -52.81 21.55
CA VAL A 8 31.66 -52.20 20.24
C VAL A 8 30.38 -51.74 19.52
N ALA A 9 29.30 -52.53 19.60
CA ALA A 9 28.00 -52.15 19.01
C ALA A 9 27.37 -50.92 19.70
N ALA A 10 27.46 -50.81 21.03
CA ALA A 10 26.98 -49.66 21.79
C ALA A 10 27.77 -48.39 21.50
N VAL A 11 29.12 -48.49 21.42
CA VAL A 11 29.99 -47.35 21.07
C VAL A 11 29.73 -46.90 19.61
N ALA A 12 29.57 -47.84 18.69
CA ALA A 12 29.20 -47.50 17.30
C ALA A 12 27.83 -46.85 17.21
N ALA A 13 26.82 -47.31 17.94
CA ALA A 13 25.49 -46.69 18.00
C ALA A 13 25.51 -45.28 18.60
N LEU A 14 26.29 -45.04 19.66
CA LEU A 14 26.50 -43.72 20.25
C LEU A 14 27.26 -42.78 19.32
N ALA A 15 28.26 -43.25 18.58
CA ALA A 15 29.00 -42.46 17.60
C ALA A 15 28.13 -42.06 16.43
N VAL A 16 27.30 -42.99 15.90
CA VAL A 16 26.35 -42.74 14.80
C VAL A 16 25.25 -41.79 15.29
N GLY A 17 24.70 -41.98 16.49
CA GLY A 17 23.69 -41.10 17.08
C GLY A 17 24.23 -39.71 17.36
N GLY A 18 25.42 -39.59 17.93
CA GLY A 18 26.10 -38.32 18.20
C GLY A 18 26.44 -37.57 16.90
N GLY A 19 26.92 -38.31 15.90
CA GLY A 19 27.17 -37.74 14.55
C GLY A 19 25.92 -37.20 13.87
N ALA A 20 24.79 -37.94 13.96
CA ALA A 20 23.51 -37.51 13.40
C ALA A 20 22.98 -36.25 14.10
N VAL A 21 23.05 -36.19 15.43
CA VAL A 21 22.68 -35.00 16.20
C VAL A 21 23.56 -33.79 15.84
N TRP A 22 24.86 -34.00 15.67
CA TRP A 22 25.79 -32.95 15.28
C TRP A 22 25.52 -32.44 13.86
N LEU A 23 25.21 -33.32 12.91
CA LEU A 23 24.82 -32.95 11.51
C LEU A 23 23.51 -32.18 11.45
N TYR A 24 22.57 -32.47 12.34
CA TYR A 24 21.27 -31.82 12.42
C TYR A 24 21.30 -30.48 13.17
N SER A 25 21.95 -30.43 14.33
CA SER A 25 21.93 -29.29 15.24
C SER A 25 23.22 -28.44 15.24
N GLY A 26 24.31 -28.99 14.68
CA GLY A 26 25.60 -28.30 14.58
C GLY A 26 25.57 -27.15 13.54
N PRO A 27 26.64 -26.32 13.55
CA PRO A 27 26.72 -25.16 12.67
C PRO A 27 26.68 -25.54 11.19
N GLY A 28 25.85 -24.87 10.43
CA GLY A 28 25.72 -25.01 8.98
C GLY A 28 26.85 -24.36 8.18
N PRO A 29 26.65 -24.18 6.87
CA PRO A 29 27.59 -23.49 6.01
C PRO A 29 27.79 -22.02 6.42
N LYS A 30 28.94 -21.44 6.07
CA LYS A 30 29.13 -19.99 6.17
C LYS A 30 28.30 -19.28 5.10
N ALA A 31 27.71 -18.15 5.47
CA ALA A 31 27.01 -17.29 4.49
C ALA A 31 27.99 -16.80 3.43
N LYS A 32 27.51 -16.77 2.17
CA LYS A 32 28.31 -16.29 1.03
C LYS A 32 28.51 -14.78 1.06
N ASN A 33 27.50 -14.04 1.53
CA ASN A 33 27.48 -12.58 1.53
C ASN A 33 27.13 -12.04 2.92
N GLY A 34 28.12 -11.94 3.81
CA GLY A 34 27.95 -11.31 5.12
C GLY A 34 27.22 -12.17 6.15
N GLU A 35 26.12 -11.64 6.72
CA GLU A 35 25.44 -12.27 7.86
C GLU A 35 24.37 -13.30 7.50
N TYR A 36 23.91 -13.29 6.22
CA TYR A 36 22.79 -14.12 5.78
C TYR A 36 23.07 -14.82 4.46
N THR A 37 22.43 -15.99 4.27
CA THR A 37 22.32 -16.68 2.99
C THR A 37 20.89 -16.54 2.48
N SER A 38 20.69 -15.82 1.37
CA SER A 38 19.37 -15.69 0.75
C SER A 38 19.10 -16.83 -0.22
N VAL A 39 17.93 -17.46 -0.11
CA VAL A 39 17.46 -18.52 -1.00
C VAL A 39 15.99 -18.33 -1.32
N VAL A 40 15.64 -18.43 -2.62
CA VAL A 40 14.27 -18.39 -3.08
C VAL A 40 13.75 -19.79 -3.34
N LEU A 41 12.70 -20.19 -2.64
CA LEU A 41 11.99 -21.47 -2.82
C LEU A 41 10.74 -21.23 -3.63
N ARG A 42 10.63 -21.83 -4.81
CA ARG A 42 9.52 -21.59 -5.75
C ARG A 42 8.21 -22.17 -5.22
N ARG A 43 7.09 -21.51 -5.49
CA ARG A 43 5.75 -22.04 -5.22
C ARG A 43 5.52 -23.31 -6.06
N GLY A 44 4.95 -24.34 -5.44
CA GLY A 44 4.71 -25.62 -6.09
C GLY A 44 5.94 -26.53 -6.22
N ALA A 45 7.12 -26.10 -5.71
CA ALA A 45 8.30 -26.94 -5.72
C ALA A 45 8.11 -28.20 -4.82
N SER A 46 8.56 -29.34 -5.31
CA SER A 46 8.63 -30.58 -4.54
C SER A 46 9.63 -30.45 -3.38
N VAL A 47 9.52 -31.33 -2.39
CA VAL A 47 10.47 -31.36 -1.25
C VAL A 47 11.92 -31.56 -1.73
N SER A 48 12.13 -32.34 -2.78
CA SER A 48 13.44 -32.55 -3.43
C SER A 48 13.97 -31.25 -4.07
N GLU A 49 13.14 -30.50 -4.77
CA GLU A 49 13.52 -29.23 -5.38
C GLU A 49 13.84 -28.18 -4.34
N ILE A 50 13.06 -28.14 -3.24
CA ILE A 50 13.34 -27.26 -2.07
C ILE A 50 14.72 -27.61 -1.47
N ALA A 51 14.98 -28.90 -1.23
CA ALA A 51 16.27 -29.36 -0.70
C ALA A 51 17.44 -29.01 -1.62
N GLY A 52 17.27 -29.22 -2.93
CA GLY A 52 18.26 -28.85 -3.95
C GLY A 52 18.53 -27.34 -4.01
N ALA A 53 17.48 -26.53 -3.93
CA ALA A 53 17.62 -25.06 -3.91
C ALA A 53 18.36 -24.56 -2.66
N LEU A 54 18.07 -25.14 -1.50
CA LEU A 54 18.77 -24.83 -0.23
C LEU A 54 20.24 -25.18 -0.28
N GLU A 55 20.60 -26.35 -0.87
CA GLU A 55 21.99 -26.78 -1.03
C GLU A 55 22.71 -25.88 -2.06
N ALA A 56 22.14 -25.69 -3.23
CA ALA A 56 22.71 -24.84 -4.28
C ALA A 56 22.90 -23.38 -3.81
N GLY A 57 21.95 -22.87 -3.01
CA GLY A 57 22.02 -21.56 -2.36
C GLY A 57 23.09 -21.48 -1.27
N GLY A 58 23.55 -22.61 -0.73
CA GLY A 58 24.53 -22.68 0.33
C GLY A 58 23.93 -22.51 1.73
N ALA A 59 22.62 -22.70 1.90
CA ALA A 59 21.95 -22.67 3.20
C ALA A 59 22.15 -23.96 3.99
N ILE A 60 22.31 -25.08 3.28
CA ILE A 60 22.58 -26.40 3.85
C ILE A 60 23.76 -27.07 3.13
N ARG A 61 24.34 -28.11 3.76
CA ARG A 61 25.49 -28.86 3.23
C ARG A 61 25.07 -30.01 2.32
N SER A 62 23.86 -30.56 2.51
CA SER A 62 23.38 -31.74 1.80
C SER A 62 21.86 -31.77 1.74
N SER A 63 21.35 -31.88 0.52
CA SER A 63 19.92 -32.04 0.23
C SER A 63 19.39 -33.37 0.77
N SER A 64 20.15 -34.46 0.71
CA SER A 64 19.74 -35.76 1.25
C SER A 64 19.56 -35.74 2.75
N LEU A 65 20.44 -35.08 3.52
CA LEU A 65 20.25 -34.88 4.95
C LEU A 65 19.01 -34.05 5.27
N PHE A 66 18.75 -33.01 4.50
CA PHE A 66 17.53 -32.19 4.66
C PHE A 66 16.27 -33.03 4.41
N LEU A 67 16.25 -33.83 3.33
CA LEU A 67 15.12 -34.71 3.01
C LEU A 67 14.84 -35.70 4.13
N THR A 68 15.89 -36.38 4.63
CA THR A 68 15.76 -37.31 5.77
C THR A 68 15.23 -36.61 7.01
N ALA A 69 15.80 -35.45 7.37
CA ALA A 69 15.34 -34.65 8.52
C ALA A 69 13.88 -34.20 8.35
N ALA A 70 13.48 -33.73 7.16
CA ALA A 70 12.11 -33.32 6.87
C ALA A 70 11.10 -34.46 6.99
N GLN A 71 11.49 -35.69 6.58
CA GLN A 71 10.65 -36.88 6.73
C GLN A 71 10.53 -37.32 8.19
N VAL A 72 11.65 -37.46 8.89
CA VAL A 72 11.69 -37.92 10.29
C VAL A 72 10.94 -36.98 11.22
N THR A 73 11.06 -35.67 10.99
CA THR A 73 10.36 -34.64 11.82
C THR A 73 8.92 -34.38 11.37
N GLY A 74 8.45 -35.01 10.27
CA GLY A 74 7.14 -34.74 9.68
C GLY A 74 6.99 -33.36 9.05
N ALA A 75 8.10 -32.62 8.88
CA ALA A 75 8.10 -31.26 8.30
C ALA A 75 7.87 -31.27 6.79
N ALA A 76 8.13 -32.37 6.08
CA ALA A 76 8.07 -32.46 4.62
C ALA A 76 6.75 -31.96 4.00
N ARG A 77 5.61 -32.15 4.69
CA ARG A 77 4.29 -31.71 4.23
C ARG A 77 3.94 -30.27 4.57
N ARG A 78 4.81 -29.57 5.29
CA ARG A 78 4.58 -28.24 5.86
C ARG A 78 5.59 -27.21 5.40
N LEU A 79 6.48 -27.59 4.48
CA LEU A 79 7.46 -26.65 3.91
C LEU A 79 6.74 -25.59 3.08
N LYS A 80 7.14 -24.33 3.27
CA LYS A 80 6.53 -23.19 2.60
C LYS A 80 7.50 -22.59 1.58
N ALA A 81 6.97 -22.22 0.43
CA ALA A 81 7.68 -21.47 -0.60
C ALA A 81 7.88 -20.02 -0.14
N GLY A 82 8.84 -19.30 -0.74
CA GLY A 82 9.12 -17.90 -0.47
C GLY A 82 10.61 -17.60 -0.52
N GLU A 83 10.96 -16.37 -0.24
CA GLU A 83 12.35 -15.92 -0.07
C GLU A 83 12.76 -16.03 1.39
N TYR A 84 13.91 -16.65 1.64
CA TYR A 84 14.43 -16.86 3.00
C TYR A 84 15.82 -16.25 3.14
N GLU A 85 16.07 -15.65 4.28
CA GLU A 85 17.41 -15.23 4.75
C GLU A 85 17.81 -16.07 5.95
N PHE A 86 18.69 -17.02 5.71
CA PHE A 86 19.22 -17.90 6.76
C PHE A 86 20.42 -17.25 7.43
N PRO A 87 20.43 -17.13 8.76
CA PRO A 87 21.59 -16.60 9.48
C PRO A 87 22.87 -17.34 9.15
N ASN A 88 24.00 -16.65 9.22
CA ASN A 88 25.32 -17.26 9.03
C ASN A 88 25.48 -18.49 9.94
N ARG A 89 25.87 -19.61 9.33
CA ARG A 89 26.02 -20.91 10.00
C ARG A 89 24.74 -21.47 10.63
N ALA A 90 23.57 -21.13 10.11
CA ALA A 90 22.30 -21.71 10.54
C ALA A 90 22.38 -23.23 10.46
N SER A 91 22.03 -23.94 11.55
CA SER A 91 21.97 -25.40 11.56
C SER A 91 20.89 -25.93 10.63
N LEU A 92 21.00 -27.20 10.22
CA LEU A 92 19.97 -27.86 9.40
C LEU A 92 18.60 -27.81 10.11
N ALA A 93 18.58 -28.00 11.42
CA ALA A 93 17.39 -27.87 12.25
C ALA A 93 16.76 -26.48 12.15
N ASN A 94 17.58 -25.42 12.21
CA ASN A 94 17.11 -24.03 12.08
C ASN A 94 16.56 -23.75 10.68
N VAL A 95 17.28 -24.16 9.63
CA VAL A 95 16.82 -23.99 8.25
C VAL A 95 15.49 -24.70 8.03
N LEU A 96 15.37 -25.96 8.49
CA LEU A 96 14.14 -26.73 8.38
C LEU A 96 12.98 -26.08 9.15
N ALA A 97 13.23 -25.59 10.36
CA ALA A 97 12.23 -24.91 11.16
C ALA A 97 11.76 -23.61 10.47
N MET A 98 12.69 -22.78 9.96
CA MET A 98 12.35 -21.55 9.26
C MET A 98 11.48 -21.81 8.02
N VAL A 99 11.81 -22.81 7.21
CA VAL A 99 11.05 -23.17 6.01
C VAL A 99 9.68 -23.77 6.35
N ARG A 100 9.62 -24.62 7.40
CA ARG A 100 8.36 -25.19 7.91
C ARG A 100 7.42 -24.12 8.45
N ASP A 101 7.95 -23.18 9.22
CA ASP A 101 7.18 -22.13 9.88
C ASP A 101 6.87 -20.96 8.94
N GLY A 102 7.52 -20.89 7.78
CA GLY A 102 7.31 -19.86 6.77
C GLY A 102 7.86 -18.49 7.20
N LYS A 103 9.05 -18.48 7.79
CA LYS A 103 9.75 -17.23 8.15
C LYS A 103 10.39 -16.60 6.90
N VAL A 104 9.54 -16.20 5.97
CA VAL A 104 9.92 -15.59 4.70
C VAL A 104 10.30 -14.13 4.86
N VAL A 105 11.12 -13.64 3.93
CA VAL A 105 11.37 -12.20 3.75
C VAL A 105 10.09 -11.53 3.25
N ARG A 106 9.72 -10.44 3.89
CA ARG A 106 8.58 -9.62 3.48
C ARG A 106 9.07 -8.32 2.86
N HIS A 107 8.55 -8.04 1.70
CA HIS A 107 8.76 -6.80 0.97
C HIS A 107 7.59 -5.85 1.20
N GLN A 108 7.76 -4.59 0.84
CA GLN A 108 6.70 -3.59 0.96
C GLN A 108 6.35 -3.03 -0.40
N VAL A 109 5.05 -2.87 -0.64
CA VAL A 109 4.49 -2.11 -1.75
C VAL A 109 3.66 -0.99 -1.16
N THR A 110 4.10 0.26 -1.38
CA THR A 110 3.40 1.45 -0.90
C THR A 110 2.57 2.05 -2.02
N VAL A 111 1.29 2.23 -1.75
CA VAL A 111 0.34 2.96 -2.59
C VAL A 111 0.07 4.31 -1.93
N PRO A 112 0.54 5.43 -2.49
CA PRO A 112 0.27 6.75 -1.94
C PRO A 112 -1.22 7.11 -2.00
N GLU A 113 -1.68 7.94 -1.05
CA GLU A 113 -3.03 8.52 -1.08
C GLU A 113 -3.21 9.41 -2.32
N GLY A 114 -4.41 9.44 -2.85
CA GLY A 114 -4.76 10.30 -3.99
C GLY A 114 -4.23 9.85 -5.36
N VAL A 115 -3.64 8.65 -5.48
CA VAL A 115 -3.31 8.05 -6.79
C VAL A 115 -4.55 7.43 -7.43
N THR A 116 -4.59 7.40 -8.76
CA THR A 116 -5.68 6.75 -9.50
C THR A 116 -5.51 5.24 -9.56
N SER A 117 -6.57 4.54 -9.90
CA SER A 117 -6.55 3.08 -10.05
C SER A 117 -5.59 2.59 -11.12
N GLU A 118 -5.39 3.34 -12.22
CA GLU A 118 -4.35 3.07 -13.22
C GLU A 118 -2.94 3.15 -12.61
N MET A 119 -2.69 4.20 -11.80
CA MET A 119 -1.41 4.35 -11.11
C MET A 119 -1.14 3.23 -10.10
N VAL A 120 -2.18 2.72 -9.41
CA VAL A 120 -2.06 1.55 -8.52
C VAL A 120 -1.58 0.34 -9.32
N VAL A 121 -2.18 0.08 -10.48
CA VAL A 121 -1.75 -1.01 -11.38
C VAL A 121 -0.28 -0.84 -11.78
N GLU A 122 0.13 0.37 -12.17
CA GLU A 122 1.54 0.65 -12.50
C GLU A 122 2.48 0.37 -11.32
N ILE A 123 2.10 0.75 -10.09
CA ILE A 123 2.90 0.46 -8.88
C ILE A 123 3.06 -1.05 -8.69
N LEU A 124 1.97 -1.82 -8.81
CA LEU A 124 2.01 -3.27 -8.69
C LEU A 124 2.85 -3.92 -9.80
N GLN A 125 2.76 -3.42 -11.04
CA GLN A 125 3.54 -3.91 -12.17
C GLN A 125 5.03 -3.65 -12.03
N ARG A 126 5.43 -2.51 -11.46
CA ARG A 126 6.83 -2.15 -11.22
C ARG A 126 7.48 -2.96 -10.10
N SER A 127 6.70 -3.63 -9.25
CA SER A 127 7.25 -4.44 -8.17
C SER A 127 7.94 -5.70 -8.72
N PRO A 128 9.27 -5.86 -8.52
CA PRO A 128 10.03 -6.99 -9.05
C PRO A 128 9.79 -8.29 -8.28
N VAL A 129 9.10 -8.22 -7.14
CA VAL A 129 8.82 -9.38 -6.29
C VAL A 129 7.45 -9.98 -6.57
N LEU A 130 6.55 -9.25 -7.22
CA LEU A 130 5.21 -9.71 -7.58
C LEU A 130 5.18 -10.34 -8.98
N VAL A 131 4.26 -11.28 -9.20
CA VAL A 131 4.09 -11.98 -10.48
C VAL A 131 2.64 -11.88 -10.99
N GLY A 132 2.44 -12.34 -12.23
CA GLY A 132 1.10 -12.39 -12.85
C GLY A 132 0.58 -11.04 -13.31
N ASP A 133 -0.56 -11.07 -13.98
CA ASP A 133 -1.27 -9.88 -14.46
C ASP A 133 -2.17 -9.29 -13.37
N VAL A 134 -2.55 -8.02 -13.54
CA VAL A 134 -3.44 -7.33 -12.62
C VAL A 134 -4.44 -6.49 -13.42
N PRO A 135 -5.77 -6.67 -13.19
CA PRO A 135 -6.78 -5.83 -13.83
C PRO A 135 -6.80 -4.45 -13.21
N THR A 136 -7.25 -3.44 -13.97
CA THR A 136 -7.50 -2.11 -13.42
C THR A 136 -8.81 -2.14 -12.62
N PRO A 137 -8.80 -1.84 -11.30
CA PRO A 137 -10.02 -1.80 -10.51
C PRO A 137 -10.82 -0.52 -10.81
N PRO A 138 -12.10 -0.45 -10.40
CA PRO A 138 -12.86 0.80 -10.41
C PRO A 138 -12.13 1.89 -9.62
N GLU A 139 -12.30 3.16 -10.03
CA GLU A 139 -11.70 4.28 -9.32
C GLU A 139 -12.27 4.40 -7.89
N GLY A 140 -11.39 4.65 -6.92
CA GLY A 140 -11.74 4.70 -5.50
C GLY A 140 -11.93 3.33 -4.84
N ALA A 141 -11.64 2.23 -5.55
CA ALA A 141 -11.84 0.87 -5.02
C ALA A 141 -10.68 0.35 -4.14
N VAL A 142 -9.57 1.05 -4.07
CA VAL A 142 -8.35 0.63 -3.37
C VAL A 142 -8.13 1.47 -2.12
N LEU A 143 -7.69 0.85 -1.03
CA LEU A 143 -7.17 1.60 0.13
C LEU A 143 -5.69 1.90 -0.11
N PRO A 144 -5.29 3.17 -0.19
CA PRO A 144 -3.87 3.56 -0.24
C PRO A 144 -3.20 3.30 1.11
N GLU A 145 -2.25 2.37 1.11
CA GLU A 145 -1.51 1.95 2.33
C GLU A 145 -0.18 1.30 1.91
N THR A 146 0.65 0.97 2.90
CA THR A 146 1.83 0.13 2.71
C THR A 146 1.49 -1.33 2.97
N TYR A 147 1.55 -2.15 1.93
CA TYR A 147 1.22 -3.57 1.97
C TYR A 147 2.45 -4.44 2.06
N GLN A 148 2.45 -5.37 3.00
CA GLN A 148 3.47 -6.41 3.04
C GLN A 148 3.16 -7.50 2.01
N VAL A 149 4.15 -7.84 1.20
CA VAL A 149 4.05 -8.84 0.14
C VAL A 149 5.22 -9.82 0.20
N GLU A 150 5.01 -11.02 -0.35
CA GLU A 150 6.02 -12.05 -0.47
C GLU A 150 6.50 -12.17 -1.91
N ARG A 151 7.76 -12.56 -2.11
CA ARG A 151 8.26 -12.84 -3.46
C ARG A 151 7.45 -13.96 -4.12
N GLY A 152 7.01 -13.71 -5.36
CA GLY A 152 6.15 -14.63 -6.12
C GLY A 152 4.68 -14.59 -5.74
N GLU A 153 4.25 -13.56 -4.96
CA GLU A 153 2.82 -13.32 -4.73
C GLU A 153 2.16 -12.72 -5.98
N GLU A 154 0.94 -13.18 -6.27
CA GLU A 154 0.19 -12.72 -7.44
C GLU A 154 -0.28 -11.26 -7.25
N ARG A 155 -0.02 -10.39 -8.25
CA ARG A 155 -0.46 -8.99 -8.23
C ARG A 155 -1.97 -8.86 -8.02
N ALA A 156 -2.75 -9.73 -8.67
CA ALA A 156 -4.21 -9.75 -8.51
C ALA A 156 -4.64 -10.06 -7.08
N ALA A 157 -3.93 -10.94 -6.36
CA ALA A 157 -4.21 -11.25 -4.95
C ALA A 157 -3.89 -10.06 -4.04
N VAL A 158 -2.79 -9.35 -4.31
CA VAL A 158 -2.43 -8.13 -3.58
C VAL A 158 -3.48 -7.03 -3.80
N LEU A 159 -3.89 -6.82 -5.07
CA LEU A 159 -4.95 -5.87 -5.42
C LEU A 159 -6.27 -6.21 -4.71
N GLN A 160 -6.68 -7.48 -4.69
CA GLN A 160 -7.90 -7.91 -4.01
C GLN A 160 -7.85 -7.58 -2.51
N ARG A 161 -6.71 -7.82 -1.86
CA ARG A 161 -6.51 -7.45 -0.44
C ARG A 161 -6.63 -5.94 -0.22
N MET A 162 -6.09 -5.12 -1.13
CA MET A 162 -6.23 -3.65 -1.07
C MET A 162 -7.70 -3.22 -1.17
N MET A 163 -8.48 -3.89 -2.03
CA MET A 163 -9.92 -3.63 -2.18
C MET A 163 -10.70 -4.09 -0.95
N ASP A 164 -10.41 -5.27 -0.44
CA ASP A 164 -11.05 -5.80 0.77
C ASP A 164 -10.79 -4.90 1.99
N ASP A 165 -9.59 -4.36 2.12
CA ASP A 165 -9.24 -3.46 3.21
C ASP A 165 -9.94 -2.10 3.06
N ARG A 166 -10.11 -1.58 1.83
CA ARG A 166 -10.93 -0.40 1.56
C ARG A 166 -12.38 -0.65 1.98
N ASP A 167 -12.95 -1.78 1.63
CA ASP A 167 -14.33 -2.12 1.97
C ASP A 167 -14.54 -2.23 3.49
N LYS A 168 -13.60 -2.83 4.21
CA LYS A 168 -13.65 -2.90 5.68
C LYS A 168 -13.65 -1.51 6.30
N VAL A 169 -12.74 -0.63 5.86
CA VAL A 169 -12.65 0.75 6.36
C VAL A 169 -13.92 1.52 6.03
N LEU A 170 -14.37 1.46 4.78
CA LEU A 170 -15.55 2.17 4.32
C LEU A 170 -16.80 1.73 5.08
N ASN A 171 -16.98 0.41 5.28
CA ASN A 171 -18.13 -0.13 6.01
C ASN A 171 -18.15 0.36 7.47
N ALA A 172 -17.01 0.29 8.16
CA ALA A 172 -16.89 0.75 9.54
C ALA A 172 -17.19 2.25 9.70
N LEU A 173 -16.65 3.08 8.80
CA LEU A 173 -16.89 4.53 8.80
C LEU A 173 -18.33 4.87 8.43
N TRP A 174 -18.93 4.12 7.49
CA TRP A 174 -20.32 4.32 7.07
C TRP A 174 -21.31 4.09 8.19
N GLU A 175 -21.11 3.06 9.01
CA GLU A 175 -21.96 2.77 10.17
C GLU A 175 -21.89 3.87 11.24
N GLN A 176 -20.75 4.54 11.36
CA GLN A 176 -20.52 5.60 12.35
C GLN A 176 -20.70 7.02 11.80
N ARG A 177 -21.21 7.15 10.56
CA ARG A 177 -21.34 8.47 9.92
C ARG A 177 -22.37 9.36 10.62
N GLN A 178 -22.16 10.65 10.51
CA GLN A 178 -23.15 11.64 10.94
C GLN A 178 -24.47 11.50 10.17
N ALA A 179 -25.58 11.80 10.83
CA ALA A 179 -26.87 11.91 10.16
C ALA A 179 -26.97 13.17 9.29
N GLY A 180 -27.76 13.13 8.23
CA GLY A 180 -28.05 14.28 7.38
C GLY A 180 -26.88 14.72 6.49
N LEU A 181 -26.00 13.80 6.12
CA LEU A 181 -25.00 14.05 5.08
C LEU A 181 -25.67 14.20 3.69
N PRO A 182 -25.10 15.00 2.77
CA PRO A 182 -25.73 15.29 1.48
C PRO A 182 -25.50 14.20 0.42
N PHE A 183 -25.20 13.00 0.81
CA PHE A 183 -25.04 11.81 -0.03
C PHE A 183 -25.75 10.61 0.60
N GLN A 184 -26.19 9.66 -0.25
CA GLN A 184 -27.04 8.54 0.17
C GLN A 184 -26.32 7.19 0.05
N THR A 185 -25.26 7.11 -0.73
CA THR A 185 -24.52 5.88 -1.03
C THR A 185 -23.07 5.96 -0.58
N LYS A 186 -22.47 4.78 -0.36
CA LYS A 186 -21.02 4.68 -0.07
C LYS A 186 -20.18 5.20 -1.23
N ASP A 187 -20.62 4.98 -2.47
CA ASP A 187 -19.89 5.43 -3.67
C ASP A 187 -19.87 6.96 -3.78
N GLU A 188 -20.98 7.62 -3.44
CA GLU A 188 -21.01 9.09 -3.34
C GLU A 188 -20.08 9.60 -2.25
N ALA A 189 -20.02 8.93 -1.10
CA ALA A 189 -19.08 9.28 -0.04
C ALA A 189 -17.62 9.12 -0.47
N VAL A 190 -17.27 8.03 -1.17
CA VAL A 190 -15.93 7.82 -1.73
C VAL A 190 -15.61 8.87 -2.78
N THR A 191 -16.60 9.24 -3.62
CA THR A 191 -16.45 10.30 -4.61
C THR A 191 -16.09 11.63 -3.95
N LEU A 192 -16.83 12.03 -2.92
CA LEU A 192 -16.52 13.25 -2.17
C LEU A 192 -15.16 13.15 -1.47
N ALA A 193 -14.83 12.01 -0.86
CA ALA A 193 -13.56 11.79 -0.20
C ALA A 193 -12.37 11.89 -1.18
N SER A 194 -12.52 11.41 -2.41
CA SER A 194 -11.49 11.52 -3.45
C SER A 194 -11.22 12.97 -3.86
N ILE A 195 -12.26 13.83 -3.81
CA ILE A 195 -12.12 15.28 -4.07
C ILE A 195 -11.38 15.92 -2.90
N VAL A 196 -11.80 15.65 -1.66
CA VAL A 196 -11.14 16.16 -0.45
C VAL A 196 -9.66 15.75 -0.41
N GLU A 197 -9.35 14.50 -0.76
CA GLU A 197 -7.97 13.98 -0.84
C GLU A 197 -7.09 14.76 -1.82
N LYS A 198 -7.67 15.17 -2.94
CA LYS A 198 -6.94 15.90 -4.00
C LYS A 198 -6.87 17.39 -3.76
N GLU A 199 -7.69 17.94 -2.86
CA GLU A 199 -7.80 19.39 -2.64
C GLU A 199 -6.80 19.91 -1.63
N THR A 200 -6.46 19.12 -0.61
CA THR A 200 -5.48 19.55 0.40
C THR A 200 -4.46 18.48 0.72
N ALA A 201 -3.18 18.87 0.72
CA ALA A 201 -2.09 18.04 1.22
C ALA A 201 -1.99 18.07 2.75
N LEU A 202 -2.62 19.07 3.41
CA LEU A 202 -2.57 19.24 4.86
C LEU A 202 -3.62 18.37 5.54
N ALA A 203 -3.18 17.34 6.26
CA ALA A 203 -4.06 16.43 7.01
C ALA A 203 -4.98 17.19 7.99
N SER A 204 -4.50 18.27 8.60
CA SER A 204 -5.26 19.11 9.53
C SER A 204 -6.42 19.86 8.88
N GLU A 205 -6.38 20.12 7.57
CA GLU A 205 -7.43 20.82 6.84
C GLU A 205 -8.49 19.88 6.25
N ARG A 206 -8.20 18.59 6.06
CA ARG A 206 -9.13 17.63 5.45
C ARG A 206 -10.54 17.66 6.05
N PRO A 207 -10.73 17.69 7.40
CA PRO A 207 -12.06 17.76 7.98
C PRO A 207 -12.79 19.07 7.61
N ARG A 208 -12.07 20.18 7.53
CA ARG A 208 -12.63 21.49 7.22
C ARG A 208 -13.01 21.63 5.76
N VAL A 209 -12.16 21.10 4.84
CA VAL A 209 -12.46 20.99 3.41
C VAL A 209 -13.68 20.09 3.18
N ALA A 210 -13.75 18.94 3.88
CA ALA A 210 -14.90 18.05 3.82
C ALA A 210 -16.19 18.74 4.29
N ALA A 211 -16.12 19.54 5.36
CA ALA A 211 -17.27 20.33 5.85
C ALA A 211 -17.73 21.35 4.82
N LEU A 212 -16.80 22.07 4.20
CA LEU A 212 -17.10 23.06 3.17
C LEU A 212 -17.82 22.45 1.97
N PHE A 213 -17.31 21.34 1.42
CA PHE A 213 -17.97 20.68 0.31
C PHE A 213 -19.32 20.08 0.71
N THR A 214 -19.44 19.55 1.93
CA THR A 214 -20.73 19.12 2.52
C THR A 214 -21.74 20.27 2.56
N ASN A 215 -21.33 21.47 2.96
CA ASN A 215 -22.18 22.65 2.99
C ASN A 215 -22.59 23.07 1.58
N ARG A 216 -21.67 23.11 0.62
CA ARG A 216 -21.98 23.42 -0.78
C ARG A 216 -22.98 22.43 -1.37
N LEU A 217 -22.81 21.13 -1.17
CA LEU A 217 -23.74 20.11 -1.64
C LEU A 217 -25.15 20.30 -1.05
N ARG A 218 -25.27 20.60 0.26
CA ARG A 218 -26.56 20.87 0.93
C ARG A 218 -27.28 22.08 0.35
N LEU A 219 -26.54 23.08 -0.10
CA LEU A 219 -27.08 24.31 -0.70
C LEU A 219 -27.28 24.21 -2.21
N GLY A 220 -26.99 23.05 -2.82
CA GLY A 220 -27.04 22.89 -4.29
C GLY A 220 -25.99 23.71 -5.04
N MET A 221 -24.94 24.16 -4.33
CA MET A 221 -23.82 24.88 -4.95
C MET A 221 -22.92 23.91 -5.72
N ARG A 222 -22.27 24.43 -6.76
CA ARG A 222 -21.21 23.70 -7.47
C ARG A 222 -20.00 23.54 -6.58
N LEU A 223 -19.23 22.45 -6.78
CA LEU A 223 -18.03 22.22 -5.98
C LEU A 223 -16.87 23.11 -6.44
N ASP A 224 -16.82 23.48 -7.72
CA ASP A 224 -15.83 24.40 -8.32
C ASP A 224 -14.38 24.03 -7.92
N THR A 225 -13.96 22.79 -8.19
CA THR A 225 -12.66 22.25 -7.80
C THR A 225 -11.84 21.79 -8.98
N ASP A 226 -10.60 22.27 -9.07
CA ASP A 226 -9.66 22.01 -10.16
C ASP A 226 -9.32 20.51 -10.34
N PRO A 227 -9.09 19.71 -9.28
CA PRO A 227 -8.79 18.29 -9.41
C PRO A 227 -9.81 17.49 -10.24
N THR A 228 -11.09 17.85 -10.17
CA THR A 228 -12.14 17.17 -10.95
C THR A 228 -12.01 17.47 -12.45
N VAL A 229 -11.66 18.70 -12.81
CA VAL A 229 -11.39 19.09 -14.21
C VAL A 229 -10.15 18.39 -14.73
N ILE A 230 -9.08 18.37 -13.93
CA ILE A 230 -7.84 17.68 -14.26
C ILE A 230 -8.11 16.19 -14.50
N TYR A 231 -8.87 15.53 -13.62
CA TYR A 231 -9.24 14.13 -13.80
C TYR A 231 -10.05 13.91 -15.09
N GLY A 232 -10.97 14.79 -15.41
CA GLY A 232 -11.75 14.72 -16.65
C GLY A 232 -10.89 14.77 -17.91
N ILE A 233 -9.74 15.48 -17.87
CA ILE A 233 -8.79 15.64 -18.99
C ILE A 233 -7.77 14.50 -19.04
N THR A 234 -7.14 14.17 -17.89
CA THR A 234 -5.92 13.36 -17.82
C THR A 234 -6.10 12.00 -17.17
N ARG A 235 -7.29 11.69 -16.66
CA ARG A 235 -7.56 10.56 -15.76
C ARG A 235 -6.68 10.59 -14.50
N GLY A 236 -6.47 11.82 -13.97
CA GLY A 236 -5.75 12.06 -12.73
C GLY A 236 -4.23 12.09 -12.85
N ARG A 237 -3.67 11.97 -14.04
CA ARG A 237 -2.25 12.21 -14.26
C ARG A 237 -1.94 13.71 -14.10
N PRO A 238 -0.76 14.07 -13.55
CA PRO A 238 -0.37 15.46 -13.44
C PRO A 238 -0.45 16.19 -14.78
N LEU A 239 -1.14 17.34 -14.81
CA LEU A 239 -1.29 18.14 -16.04
C LEU A 239 0.03 18.82 -16.44
N GLY A 240 0.97 19.02 -15.49
CA GLY A 240 2.27 19.68 -15.71
C GLY A 240 2.18 21.19 -15.93
N ARG A 241 1.00 21.78 -15.84
CA ARG A 241 0.69 23.20 -16.01
C ARG A 241 -0.62 23.56 -15.32
N GLY A 242 -0.91 24.84 -15.19
CA GLY A 242 -2.23 25.29 -14.75
C GLY A 242 -3.36 24.97 -15.77
N LEU A 243 -4.58 24.93 -15.28
CA LEU A 243 -5.78 24.81 -16.11
C LEU A 243 -5.96 26.05 -16.99
N ARG A 244 -6.33 25.85 -18.24
CA ARG A 244 -6.67 26.91 -19.17
C ARG A 244 -8.14 27.34 -18.98
N ARG A 245 -8.44 28.59 -19.30
CA ARG A 245 -9.83 29.09 -19.24
C ARG A 245 -10.78 28.24 -20.08
N SER A 246 -10.37 27.84 -21.29
CA SER A 246 -11.17 26.96 -22.16
C SER A 246 -11.47 25.59 -21.53
N GLU A 247 -10.55 25.03 -20.71
CA GLU A 247 -10.76 23.77 -20.00
C GLU A 247 -11.77 23.92 -18.86
N LEU A 248 -11.72 25.04 -18.13
CA LEU A 248 -12.72 25.40 -17.12
C LEU A 248 -14.10 25.67 -17.73
N ASP A 249 -14.15 26.20 -18.96
CA ASP A 249 -15.39 26.52 -19.64
C ASP A 249 -16.01 25.35 -20.42
N THR A 250 -15.24 24.27 -20.65
CA THR A 250 -15.71 23.07 -21.34
C THR A 250 -16.57 22.20 -20.42
N PHE A 251 -17.76 21.82 -20.91
CA PHE A 251 -18.62 20.87 -20.21
C PHE A 251 -18.03 19.45 -20.30
N THR A 252 -17.79 18.83 -19.15
CA THR A 252 -17.55 17.39 -19.02
C THR A 252 -18.29 16.88 -17.78
N PRO A 253 -18.60 15.58 -17.68
CA PRO A 253 -19.22 15.01 -16.48
C PRO A 253 -18.39 15.20 -15.19
N TYR A 254 -17.11 15.48 -15.32
CA TYR A 254 -16.20 15.72 -14.20
C TYR A 254 -15.95 17.20 -13.91
N ASN A 255 -16.36 18.12 -14.80
CA ASN A 255 -16.12 19.53 -14.57
C ASN A 255 -17.11 20.13 -13.56
N THR A 256 -16.71 20.17 -12.30
CA THR A 256 -17.55 20.69 -11.20
C THR A 256 -17.76 22.20 -11.24
N TYR A 257 -17.13 22.94 -12.15
CA TYR A 257 -17.49 24.32 -12.50
C TYR A 257 -18.71 24.39 -13.42
N LYS A 258 -19.13 23.27 -14.05
CA LYS A 258 -20.23 23.20 -15.04
C LYS A 258 -21.38 22.29 -14.57
N ILE A 259 -21.14 21.40 -13.63
CA ILE A 259 -22.16 20.52 -13.06
C ILE A 259 -22.46 20.90 -11.61
N THR A 260 -23.66 20.59 -11.14
CA THR A 260 -24.02 20.62 -9.72
C THR A 260 -23.93 19.22 -9.14
N GLY A 261 -23.57 19.12 -7.85
CA GLY A 261 -23.40 17.83 -7.18
C GLY A 261 -22.04 17.19 -7.45
N LEU A 262 -21.99 15.89 -7.25
CA LEU A 262 -20.77 15.07 -7.38
C LEU A 262 -20.53 14.66 -8.83
N PRO A 263 -19.28 14.48 -9.26
CA PRO A 263 -18.96 13.81 -10.52
C PRO A 263 -19.40 12.34 -10.48
N PRO A 264 -19.48 11.66 -11.66
CA PRO A 264 -20.07 10.32 -11.75
C PRO A 264 -19.28 9.21 -11.02
N THR A 265 -17.99 9.42 -10.80
CA THR A 265 -17.11 8.48 -10.08
C THR A 265 -16.11 9.21 -9.20
N PRO A 266 -15.44 8.53 -8.26
CA PRO A 266 -14.24 9.06 -7.62
C PRO A 266 -13.20 9.49 -8.67
N ILE A 267 -12.32 10.40 -8.28
CA ILE A 267 -11.22 10.94 -9.12
C ILE A 267 -9.84 10.46 -8.67
N ALA A 268 -9.81 9.67 -7.61
CA ALA A 268 -8.61 9.04 -7.04
C ALA A 268 -9.03 7.99 -6.01
N ASN A 269 -8.07 7.25 -5.48
CA ASN A 269 -8.25 6.40 -4.32
C ASN A 269 -7.97 7.23 -3.05
N PRO A 270 -9.00 7.57 -2.24
CA PRO A 270 -8.83 8.35 -1.02
C PRO A 270 -8.27 7.50 0.12
N GLY A 271 -7.46 8.12 0.97
CA GLY A 271 -6.99 7.53 2.20
C GLY A 271 -8.07 7.43 3.28
N ARG A 272 -7.76 6.70 4.36
CA ARG A 272 -8.65 6.51 5.52
C ARG A 272 -9.11 7.84 6.13
N GLU A 273 -8.20 8.81 6.22
CA GLU A 273 -8.51 10.10 6.85
C GLU A 273 -9.45 10.97 6.01
N ALA A 274 -9.33 10.95 4.68
CA ALA A 274 -10.25 11.65 3.80
C ALA A 274 -11.66 11.01 3.86
N LEU A 275 -11.74 9.68 3.88
CA LEU A 275 -13.00 8.95 4.09
C LEU A 275 -13.63 9.32 5.45
N ALA A 276 -12.85 9.32 6.52
CA ALA A 276 -13.32 9.67 7.86
C ALA A 276 -13.81 11.13 7.94
N ALA A 277 -13.10 12.07 7.31
CA ALA A 277 -13.45 13.48 7.28
C ALA A 277 -14.81 13.72 6.60
N VAL A 278 -15.08 13.01 5.51
CA VAL A 278 -16.36 13.11 4.79
C VAL A 278 -17.51 12.48 5.57
N MET A 279 -17.26 11.39 6.29
CA MET A 279 -18.26 10.73 7.13
C MET A 279 -18.63 11.52 8.39
N ASN A 280 -17.69 12.30 8.92
CA ASN A 280 -17.86 13.06 10.15
C ASN A 280 -17.28 14.47 10.03
N PRO A 281 -17.77 15.30 9.08
CA PRO A 281 -17.28 16.66 8.92
C PRO A 281 -17.64 17.53 10.12
N PRO A 282 -16.77 18.46 10.56
CA PRO A 282 -17.12 19.40 11.60
C PRO A 282 -18.24 20.33 11.14
N LYS A 283 -19.03 20.83 12.10
CA LYS A 283 -20.07 21.82 11.82
C LYS A 283 -19.45 23.17 11.59
N THR A 284 -19.49 23.68 10.37
CA THR A 284 -19.04 25.02 9.98
C THR A 284 -20.05 25.66 9.04
N ASP A 285 -19.95 26.98 8.85
CA ASP A 285 -20.74 27.74 7.86
C ASP A 285 -19.89 28.12 6.63
N GLU A 286 -18.70 27.53 6.49
CA GLU A 286 -17.75 27.87 5.46
C GLU A 286 -18.20 27.33 4.10
N LEU A 287 -18.07 28.15 3.07
CA LEU A 287 -18.46 27.86 1.69
C LEU A 287 -17.35 28.11 0.68
N TYR A 288 -16.29 28.83 1.07
CA TYR A 288 -15.20 29.25 0.20
C TYR A 288 -13.86 29.03 0.88
N PHE A 289 -12.85 28.80 0.10
CA PHE A 289 -11.46 28.79 0.55
C PHE A 289 -10.52 29.27 -0.56
N VAL A 290 -9.35 29.73 -0.21
CA VAL A 290 -8.28 30.13 -1.13
C VAL A 290 -6.93 29.89 -0.44
N ALA A 291 -5.89 29.62 -1.19
CA ALA A 291 -4.54 29.43 -0.66
C ALA A 291 -4.10 30.64 0.18
N ASP A 292 -3.37 30.38 1.30
CA ASP A 292 -2.88 31.39 2.22
C ASP A 292 -1.41 31.82 1.96
N GLY A 293 -0.73 31.11 1.07
CA GLY A 293 0.69 31.32 0.75
C GLY A 293 1.67 30.56 1.63
N THR A 294 1.19 29.81 2.63
CA THR A 294 2.02 28.98 3.50
C THR A 294 1.88 27.47 3.23
N GLY A 295 1.11 27.13 2.20
CA GLY A 295 0.76 25.76 1.83
C GLY A 295 -0.59 25.30 2.39
N GLY A 296 -1.31 26.17 3.08
CA GLY A 296 -2.64 25.97 3.61
C GLY A 296 -3.68 26.86 2.93
N HIS A 297 -4.89 26.96 3.56
CA HIS A 297 -6.02 27.69 3.03
C HIS A 297 -6.65 28.61 4.07
N VAL A 298 -7.10 29.79 3.60
CA VAL A 298 -8.02 30.68 4.33
C VAL A 298 -9.44 30.36 3.91
N PHE A 299 -10.29 30.07 4.88
CA PHE A 299 -11.68 29.74 4.67
C PHE A 299 -12.58 30.95 4.90
N ALA A 300 -13.70 31.01 4.19
CA ALA A 300 -14.67 32.11 4.27
C ALA A 300 -16.11 31.58 4.23
N ARG A 301 -17.02 32.29 4.88
CA ARG A 301 -18.45 31.97 4.94
C ARG A 301 -19.22 32.66 3.80
N THR A 302 -18.80 33.88 3.44
CA THR A 302 -19.44 34.69 2.42
C THR A 302 -18.54 34.91 1.21
N TYR A 303 -19.14 35.21 0.07
CA TYR A 303 -18.39 35.53 -1.14
C TYR A 303 -17.55 36.80 -0.99
N GLU A 304 -18.04 37.80 -0.23
CA GLU A 304 -17.29 39.03 0.06
C GLU A 304 -16.03 38.79 0.88
N GLU A 305 -16.11 37.89 1.89
CA GLU A 305 -14.92 37.45 2.65
C GLU A 305 -13.92 36.74 1.74
N HIS A 306 -14.42 35.87 0.88
CA HIS A 306 -13.61 35.16 -0.10
C HIS A 306 -12.90 36.11 -1.07
N GLU A 307 -13.59 37.11 -1.63
CA GLU A 307 -12.97 38.11 -2.51
C GLU A 307 -11.83 38.85 -1.81
N ARG A 308 -12.02 39.25 -0.54
CA ARG A 308 -10.94 39.89 0.26
C ARG A 308 -9.73 38.95 0.41
N ASN A 309 -9.97 37.67 0.68
CA ASN A 309 -8.91 36.67 0.81
C ASN A 309 -8.19 36.43 -0.54
N VAL A 310 -8.92 36.40 -1.67
CA VAL A 310 -8.35 36.28 -3.01
C VAL A 310 -7.45 37.48 -3.35
N VAL A 311 -7.86 38.71 -2.97
CA VAL A 311 -7.03 39.91 -3.17
C VAL A 311 -5.73 39.79 -2.37
N GLN A 312 -5.82 39.33 -1.13
CA GLN A 312 -4.66 39.10 -0.28
C GLN A 312 -3.73 38.02 -0.87
N TRP A 313 -4.29 36.88 -1.30
CA TRP A 313 -3.54 35.80 -1.95
C TRP A 313 -2.79 36.29 -3.19
N ARG A 314 -3.45 37.03 -4.08
CA ARG A 314 -2.83 37.59 -5.28
C ARG A 314 -1.69 38.57 -4.98
N ARG A 315 -1.73 39.24 -3.83
CA ARG A 315 -0.62 40.08 -3.37
C ARG A 315 0.57 39.22 -2.96
N ILE A 316 0.36 38.19 -2.12
CA ILE A 316 1.39 37.27 -1.67
C ILE A 316 2.05 36.58 -2.88
N GLU A 317 1.25 36.08 -3.83
CA GLU A 317 1.74 35.41 -5.04
C GLU A 317 2.64 36.33 -5.89
N ARG A 318 2.27 37.62 -6.03
CA ARG A 318 3.08 38.60 -6.74
C ARG A 318 4.40 38.91 -6.04
N GLU A 319 4.35 39.07 -4.72
CA GLU A 319 5.55 39.31 -3.89
C GLU A 319 6.50 38.11 -3.95
N ALA A 320 6.01 36.89 -3.87
CA ALA A 320 6.81 35.66 -4.02
C ALA A 320 7.48 35.58 -5.40
N LYS A 321 6.73 35.78 -6.50
CA LYS A 321 7.29 35.81 -7.85
C LYS A 321 8.34 36.92 -8.07
N ALA A 322 8.14 38.08 -7.49
CA ALA A 322 9.11 39.18 -7.55
C ALA A 322 10.42 38.85 -6.79
N SER A 323 10.30 38.19 -5.64
CA SER A 323 11.44 37.72 -4.85
C SER A 323 12.25 36.64 -5.58
N GLU A 324 11.58 35.67 -6.19
CA GLU A 324 12.24 34.63 -7.00
C GLU A 324 12.98 35.23 -8.20
N ALA A 325 12.37 36.21 -8.88
CA ALA A 325 12.99 36.91 -10.02
C ALA A 325 14.18 37.80 -9.62
N ALA A 326 14.23 38.31 -8.39
CA ALA A 326 15.32 39.11 -7.87
C ALA A 326 16.48 38.29 -7.28
N GLY A 327 16.24 37.01 -6.97
CA GLY A 327 17.24 36.10 -6.40
C GLY A 327 18.00 35.25 -7.44
N ASN A 328 17.66 35.34 -8.74
CA ASN A 328 18.36 34.75 -9.87
C ASN A 328 19.12 35.84 -10.63
#